data_4e32d40b21af0f5efcdb358099843ecc
#
_entry.id   4e32d40b21af0f5efcdb358099843ecc
#
_cell.length_a   1.000
_cell.length_b   1.000
_cell.length_c   1.000
_cell.angle_alpha   90.00
_cell.angle_beta   90.00
_cell.angle_gamma   90.00
#
_symmetry.space_group_name_H-M   'P 1'
#
loop_
_entity.id
_entity.type
_entity.pdbx_description
1 polymer ?
#
loop_
_entity_poly.entity_id
_entity_poly.type
_entity_poly.pdbx_seq_one_letter_code
_entity_poly.pdbx_strand_id
1 'polypeptide(L)'
;EIEALGQEITWENIGDPVRKGEVPPKWIREIVADLVDQADSWAYCDSQGVAEVREFLANEVNRRDGVRVSADDIIFFNGLGDAVAKVYGFLNREARILGPSPAYSTHSSAEAAHSGYGHVTYDLDPYNGWMPDVADIRKKIQYNDSIAGILLLTPDNPTGAVYPREIVEKIAAIAHEYDVFLIADEIYANIVYTGAGRLHMSEWIGGVPGIAMRGISKEFPWPGARCGWLEILNKDKDSNFAHYVDSLLAAKRLEVSSTTLPQMSIPRIMGDPRYPEHLDARSKQFSRRADEMSGVFAGCEHIIANKPEGAFYYTIIFEDGLLDDSRSLSIENPKIREAVERMTEGVEPDKRFVYYLMGATGIVVVPLSGFQCAHHGFRATLLETDDKKRAWIQKSLRDAIDEYVASSR
;
A
#
# COMPACT_ATOMS: atom_id res chain seq x y z
N GLU A 1 8.46 -19.56 -17.26
CA GLU A 1 8.37 -20.09 -18.63
C GLU A 1 9.02 -19.13 -19.61
N ILE A 2 8.62 -17.87 -19.70
CA ILE A 2 9.13 -16.86 -20.67
C ILE A 2 10.64 -16.63 -20.52
N GLU A 3 11.17 -16.52 -19.29
CA GLU A 3 12.63 -16.46 -19.05
C GLU A 3 13.38 -17.68 -19.60
N ALA A 4 12.82 -18.88 -19.42
CA ALA A 4 13.41 -20.11 -19.93
C ALA A 4 13.45 -20.18 -21.47
N LEU A 5 12.65 -19.35 -22.15
CA LEU A 5 12.64 -19.18 -23.61
C LEU A 5 13.59 -18.06 -24.09
N GLY A 6 14.35 -17.44 -23.15
CA GLY A 6 15.41 -16.47 -23.46
C GLY A 6 14.98 -15.00 -23.33
N GLN A 7 13.80 -14.69 -22.82
CA GLN A 7 13.37 -13.31 -22.55
C GLN A 7 13.99 -12.81 -21.25
N GLU A 8 14.70 -11.69 -21.28
CA GLU A 8 15.12 -10.98 -20.07
C GLU A 8 13.91 -10.30 -19.43
N ILE A 9 13.70 -10.53 -18.12
CA ILE A 9 12.54 -9.99 -17.39
C ILE A 9 12.92 -8.79 -16.55
N THR A 10 12.15 -7.73 -16.70
CA THR A 10 12.23 -6.51 -15.90
C THR A 10 10.99 -6.42 -15.00
N TRP A 11 11.19 -6.56 -13.69
CA TRP A 11 10.12 -6.65 -12.70
C TRP A 11 9.66 -5.28 -12.22
N GLU A 12 8.63 -4.69 -12.84
CA GLU A 12 8.00 -3.42 -12.43
C GLU A 12 6.75 -3.62 -11.55
N ASN A 13 6.48 -4.85 -11.17
CA ASN A 13 5.41 -5.24 -10.26
C ASN A 13 5.83 -5.30 -8.78
N ILE A 14 7.13 -5.30 -8.49
CA ILE A 14 7.68 -5.55 -7.14
C ILE A 14 7.75 -4.24 -6.35
N GLY A 15 6.92 -4.11 -5.31
CA GLY A 15 6.94 -2.97 -4.36
C GLY A 15 7.99 -3.09 -3.25
N ASP A 16 9.18 -3.59 -3.57
CA ASP A 16 10.32 -3.73 -2.66
C ASP A 16 11.47 -2.82 -3.12
N PRO A 17 11.73 -1.71 -2.40
CA PRO A 17 12.80 -0.78 -2.77
C PRO A 17 14.17 -1.45 -2.86
N VAL A 18 14.50 -2.36 -1.95
CA VAL A 18 15.81 -3.03 -1.90
C VAL A 18 16.00 -3.96 -3.08
N ARG A 19 14.97 -4.73 -3.47
CA ARG A 19 14.99 -5.59 -4.67
C ARG A 19 15.14 -4.79 -5.96
N LYS A 20 14.74 -3.52 -5.93
CA LYS A 20 14.87 -2.58 -7.05
C LYS A 20 16.17 -1.77 -7.00
N GLY A 21 17.10 -2.09 -6.09
CA GLY A 21 18.42 -1.49 -6.02
C GLY A 21 18.56 -0.31 -5.04
N GLU A 22 17.50 0.07 -4.31
CA GLU A 22 17.63 1.07 -3.26
C GLU A 22 18.40 0.48 -2.07
N VAL A 23 19.44 1.18 -1.64
CA VAL A 23 20.22 0.79 -0.45
C VAL A 23 19.85 1.71 0.70
N PRO A 24 19.49 1.18 1.88
CA PRO A 24 19.29 2.03 3.06
C PRO A 24 20.51 2.93 3.31
N PRO A 25 20.34 4.20 3.68
CA PRO A 25 21.44 5.11 3.94
C PRO A 25 22.50 4.53 4.88
N LYS A 26 23.76 4.91 4.67
CA LYS A 26 24.90 4.40 5.46
C LYS A 26 24.66 4.61 6.96
N TRP A 27 24.18 5.78 7.35
CA TRP A 27 23.92 6.12 8.75
C TRP A 27 22.83 5.24 9.38
N ILE A 28 21.78 4.84 8.64
CA ILE A 28 20.77 3.87 9.12
C ILE A 28 21.43 2.51 9.36
N ARG A 29 22.25 2.05 8.41
CA ARG A 29 22.96 0.77 8.53
C ARG A 29 23.95 0.76 9.69
N GLU A 30 24.62 1.89 9.95
CA GLU A 30 25.53 2.06 11.10
C GLU A 30 24.78 2.00 12.42
N ILE A 31 23.61 2.64 12.54
CA ILE A 31 22.74 2.54 13.73
C ILE A 31 22.34 1.08 13.99
N VAL A 32 21.95 0.35 12.93
CA VAL A 32 21.58 -1.08 13.07
C VAL A 32 22.80 -1.91 13.48
N ALA A 33 23.96 -1.66 12.89
CA ALA A 33 25.21 -2.37 13.25
C ALA A 33 25.58 -2.17 14.72
N ASP A 34 25.49 -0.93 15.23
CA ASP A 34 25.73 -0.62 16.64
C ASP A 34 24.76 -1.34 17.59
N LEU A 35 23.53 -1.55 17.15
CA LEU A 35 22.53 -2.32 17.92
C LEU A 35 22.83 -3.81 17.96
N VAL A 36 23.43 -4.37 16.94
CA VAL A 36 23.82 -5.79 16.92
C VAL A 36 24.81 -6.14 18.02
N ASP A 37 25.66 -5.19 18.44
CA ASP A 37 26.62 -5.39 19.53
C ASP A 37 26.00 -5.29 20.94
N GLN A 38 24.69 -4.94 21.06
CA GLN A 38 23.99 -4.82 22.31
C GLN A 38 23.26 -6.12 22.66
N ALA A 39 23.47 -6.66 23.86
CA ALA A 39 22.87 -7.93 24.29
C ALA A 39 21.33 -7.93 24.23
N ASP A 40 20.70 -6.80 24.59
CA ASP A 40 19.24 -6.68 24.63
C ASP A 40 18.59 -6.82 23.25
N SER A 41 19.31 -6.52 22.15
CA SER A 41 18.80 -6.68 20.80
C SER A 41 18.60 -8.15 20.38
N TRP A 42 19.21 -9.09 21.12
CA TRP A 42 19.12 -10.53 20.92
C TRP A 42 18.09 -11.20 21.83
N ALA A 43 17.57 -10.47 22.81
CA ALA A 43 16.60 -10.99 23.77
C ALA A 43 15.17 -10.91 23.23
N TYR A 44 14.26 -11.67 23.84
CA TYR A 44 12.83 -11.42 23.69
C TYR A 44 12.47 -10.07 24.31
N CYS A 45 11.59 -9.32 23.65
CA CYS A 45 10.94 -8.16 24.26
C CYS A 45 9.55 -8.52 24.77
N ASP A 46 8.87 -7.58 25.40
CA ASP A 46 7.47 -7.72 25.76
C ASP A 46 6.62 -8.11 24.55
N SER A 47 5.56 -8.89 24.78
CA SER A 47 4.67 -9.36 23.71
C SER A 47 4.09 -8.22 22.89
N GLN A 48 3.84 -7.07 23.51
CA GLN A 48 3.32 -5.87 22.85
C GLN A 48 4.41 -5.07 22.11
N GLY A 49 5.67 -5.32 22.41
CA GLY A 49 6.84 -4.64 21.87
C GLY A 49 7.72 -4.01 22.95
N VAL A 50 8.93 -3.60 22.58
CA VAL A 50 9.91 -2.96 23.47
C VAL A 50 9.28 -1.71 24.11
N ALA A 51 9.26 -1.64 25.45
CA ALA A 51 8.55 -0.62 26.21
C ALA A 51 9.00 0.80 25.88
N GLU A 52 10.32 1.05 25.82
CA GLU A 52 10.90 2.35 25.51
C GLU A 52 10.58 2.79 24.07
N VAL A 53 10.45 1.83 23.15
CA VAL A 53 10.07 2.12 21.75
C VAL A 53 8.59 2.48 21.65
N ARG A 54 7.73 1.79 22.38
CA ARG A 54 6.30 2.13 22.47
C ARG A 54 6.08 3.51 23.07
N GLU A 55 6.80 3.84 24.14
CA GLU A 55 6.78 5.18 24.76
C GLU A 55 7.27 6.26 23.77
N PHE A 56 8.37 6.00 23.05
CA PHE A 56 8.87 6.91 22.01
C PHE A 56 7.81 7.16 20.94
N LEU A 57 7.19 6.11 20.39
CA LEU A 57 6.17 6.24 19.36
C LEU A 57 4.92 6.97 19.86
N ALA A 58 4.46 6.68 21.08
CA ALA A 58 3.34 7.40 21.69
C ALA A 58 3.66 8.91 21.81
N ASN A 59 4.88 9.25 22.19
CA ASN A 59 5.33 10.65 22.25
C ASN A 59 5.37 11.28 20.84
N GLU A 60 5.78 10.54 19.80
CA GLU A 60 5.74 11.04 18.41
C GLU A 60 4.31 11.30 17.94
N VAL A 61 3.35 10.42 18.24
CA VAL A 61 1.92 10.66 17.98
C VAL A 61 1.45 11.91 18.70
N ASN A 62 1.80 12.02 19.98
CA ASN A 62 1.36 13.11 20.86
C ASN A 62 2.00 14.48 20.56
N ARG A 63 3.02 14.55 19.71
CA ARG A 63 3.56 15.81 19.18
C ARG A 63 2.69 16.42 18.09
N ARG A 64 1.81 15.62 17.48
CA ARG A 64 0.84 16.09 16.48
C ARG A 64 -0.39 16.67 17.17
N ASP A 65 -1.09 17.55 16.49
CA ASP A 65 -2.40 18.02 16.94
C ASP A 65 -3.46 16.93 16.66
N GLY A 66 -4.12 16.45 17.71
CA GLY A 66 -5.17 15.44 17.55
C GLY A 66 -5.31 14.48 18.73
N VAL A 67 -5.65 13.25 18.44
CA VAL A 67 -5.89 12.20 19.46
C VAL A 67 -4.59 11.84 20.17
N ARG A 68 -4.66 11.76 21.50
CA ARG A 68 -3.53 11.35 22.35
C ARG A 68 -3.56 9.85 22.58
N VAL A 69 -2.37 9.25 22.64
CA VAL A 69 -2.17 7.83 22.92
C VAL A 69 -1.14 7.64 24.03
N SER A 70 -1.19 6.47 24.67
CA SER A 70 -0.18 6.00 25.62
C SER A 70 0.70 4.92 24.98
N ALA A 71 1.75 4.50 25.67
CA ALA A 71 2.56 3.36 25.25
C ALA A 71 1.75 2.06 25.15
N ASP A 72 0.66 1.93 25.90
CA ASP A 72 -0.22 0.76 25.88
C ASP A 72 -1.14 0.72 24.66
N ASP A 73 -1.24 1.82 23.92
CA ASP A 73 -1.98 1.91 22.66
C ASP A 73 -1.11 1.56 21.44
N ILE A 74 0.19 1.26 21.65
CA ILE A 74 1.13 0.86 20.58
C ILE A 74 1.36 -0.65 20.66
N ILE A 75 1.10 -1.36 19.56
CA ILE A 75 1.19 -2.83 19.49
C ILE A 75 2.06 -3.25 18.31
N PHE A 76 3.20 -3.89 18.56
CA PHE A 76 4.12 -4.37 17.52
C PHE A 76 3.76 -5.72 16.95
N PHE A 77 4.05 -5.90 15.66
CA PHE A 77 3.85 -7.12 14.87
C PHE A 77 5.05 -7.44 14.00
N ASN A 78 5.14 -8.67 13.51
CA ASN A 78 6.18 -9.13 12.58
C ASN A 78 5.91 -8.61 11.15
N GLY A 79 5.83 -7.30 11.01
CA GLY A 79 5.43 -6.55 9.82
C GLY A 79 3.93 -6.39 9.70
N LEU A 80 3.48 -5.45 8.84
CA LEU A 80 2.04 -5.16 8.70
C LEU A 80 1.23 -6.31 8.11
N GLY A 81 1.82 -7.22 7.32
CA GLY A 81 1.10 -8.42 6.88
C GLY A 81 0.65 -9.31 8.04
N ASP A 82 1.46 -9.42 9.10
CA ASP A 82 1.10 -10.11 10.32
C ASP A 82 0.02 -9.34 11.11
N ALA A 83 0.15 -8.02 11.22
CA ALA A 83 -0.87 -7.16 11.82
C ALA A 83 -2.22 -7.28 11.11
N VAL A 84 -2.24 -7.21 9.77
CA VAL A 84 -3.44 -7.36 8.95
C VAL A 84 -4.10 -8.71 9.22
N ALA A 85 -3.36 -9.82 9.18
CA ALA A 85 -3.91 -11.15 9.43
C ALA A 85 -4.61 -11.24 10.79
N LYS A 86 -4.07 -10.58 11.83
CA LYS A 86 -4.68 -10.57 13.16
C LYS A 86 -5.85 -9.59 13.27
N VAL A 87 -5.71 -8.39 12.72
CA VAL A 87 -6.80 -7.40 12.71
C VAL A 87 -8.07 -8.02 12.13
N TYR A 88 -8.00 -8.69 10.98
CA TYR A 88 -9.17 -9.34 10.41
C TYR A 88 -9.52 -10.64 11.14
N GLY A 89 -8.54 -11.46 11.51
CA GLY A 89 -8.78 -12.77 12.12
C GLY A 89 -9.43 -12.74 13.51
N PHE A 90 -9.35 -11.62 14.23
CA PHE A 90 -9.93 -11.43 15.56
C PHE A 90 -11.20 -10.56 15.57
N LEU A 91 -11.68 -10.15 14.40
CA LEU A 91 -13.02 -9.55 14.28
C LEU A 91 -14.11 -10.56 14.67
N ASN A 92 -15.26 -10.04 15.12
CA ASN A 92 -16.46 -10.85 15.19
C ASN A 92 -16.71 -11.50 13.82
N ARG A 93 -17.12 -12.76 13.80
CA ARG A 93 -17.22 -13.58 12.59
C ARG A 93 -18.13 -12.97 11.50
N GLU A 94 -19.14 -12.21 11.89
CA GLU A 94 -20.07 -11.55 10.98
C GLU A 94 -19.63 -10.12 10.60
N ALA A 95 -18.64 -9.57 11.29
CA ALA A 95 -18.18 -8.21 11.05
C ALA A 95 -17.37 -8.13 9.74
N ARG A 96 -17.67 -7.12 8.95
CA ARG A 96 -17.01 -6.83 7.67
C ARG A 96 -16.26 -5.51 7.74
N ILE A 97 -15.17 -5.40 6.99
CA ILE A 97 -14.44 -4.16 6.80
C ILE A 97 -14.63 -3.69 5.36
N LEU A 98 -15.25 -2.53 5.20
CA LEU A 98 -15.42 -1.86 3.92
C LEU A 98 -14.08 -1.25 3.49
N GLY A 99 -13.48 -1.73 2.40
CA GLY A 99 -12.19 -1.26 1.89
C GLY A 99 -12.28 -0.61 0.51
N PRO A 100 -11.20 0.01 0.01
CA PRO A 100 -11.19 0.63 -1.31
C PRO A 100 -11.15 -0.39 -2.45
N SER A 101 -11.65 0.01 -3.62
CA SER A 101 -11.44 -0.64 -4.91
C SER A 101 -10.84 0.39 -5.88
N PRO A 102 -9.63 0.19 -6.43
CA PRO A 102 -8.76 -0.99 -6.28
C PRO A 102 -8.29 -1.23 -4.84
N ALA A 103 -8.12 -2.51 -4.48
CA ALA A 103 -7.80 -2.94 -3.12
C ALA A 103 -6.41 -3.57 -3.03
N TYR A 104 -5.59 -3.12 -2.07
CA TYR A 104 -4.33 -3.81 -1.78
C TYR A 104 -4.58 -5.25 -1.35
N SER A 105 -3.98 -6.21 -2.07
CA SER A 105 -4.30 -7.63 -1.99
C SER A 105 -4.17 -8.25 -0.59
N THR A 106 -3.28 -7.75 0.27
CA THR A 106 -3.14 -8.25 1.64
C THR A 106 -4.39 -7.98 2.46
N HIS A 107 -4.97 -6.78 2.37
CA HIS A 107 -6.21 -6.44 3.07
C HIS A 107 -7.42 -7.18 2.48
N SER A 108 -7.58 -7.16 1.15
CA SER A 108 -8.73 -7.81 0.51
C SER A 108 -8.73 -9.34 0.70
N SER A 109 -7.54 -9.97 0.69
CA SER A 109 -7.42 -11.40 0.95
C SER A 109 -7.69 -11.74 2.42
N ALA A 110 -7.25 -10.90 3.36
CA ALA A 110 -7.51 -11.12 4.79
C ALA A 110 -9.00 -10.95 5.12
N GLU A 111 -9.66 -9.95 4.55
CA GLU A 111 -11.10 -9.74 4.71
C GLU A 111 -11.91 -10.89 4.10
N ALA A 112 -11.57 -11.31 2.88
CA ALA A 112 -12.23 -12.44 2.24
C ALA A 112 -12.00 -13.77 3.00
N ALA A 113 -10.81 -13.99 3.55
CA ALA A 113 -10.52 -15.17 4.36
C ALA A 113 -11.30 -15.16 5.70
N HIS A 114 -11.45 -13.98 6.30
CA HIS A 114 -12.23 -13.81 7.52
C HIS A 114 -13.71 -14.09 7.31
N SER A 115 -14.31 -13.45 6.30
CA SER A 115 -15.75 -13.54 6.05
C SER A 115 -16.19 -14.82 5.32
N GLY A 116 -15.29 -15.44 4.57
CA GLY A 116 -15.61 -16.53 3.63
C GLY A 116 -16.30 -16.06 2.35
N TYR A 117 -16.36 -14.75 2.09
CA TYR A 117 -16.98 -14.12 0.92
C TYR A 117 -16.01 -13.14 0.25
N GLY A 118 -16.39 -12.65 -0.94
CA GLY A 118 -15.63 -11.58 -1.59
C GLY A 118 -15.54 -10.33 -0.72
N HIS A 119 -14.42 -9.61 -0.84
CA HIS A 119 -14.17 -8.37 -0.12
C HIS A 119 -15.26 -7.32 -0.42
N VAL A 120 -15.78 -6.66 0.61
CA VAL A 120 -16.73 -5.53 0.48
C VAL A 120 -15.95 -4.25 0.22
N THR A 121 -16.24 -3.57 -0.90
CA THR A 121 -15.47 -2.41 -1.31
C THR A 121 -16.30 -1.17 -1.54
N TYR A 122 -15.68 0.01 -1.42
CA TYR A 122 -16.13 1.28 -1.98
C TYR A 122 -15.22 1.68 -3.14
N ASP A 123 -15.73 2.49 -4.07
CA ASP A 123 -15.00 2.83 -5.27
C ASP A 123 -14.07 4.02 -5.06
N LEU A 124 -12.88 3.94 -5.66
CA LEU A 124 -11.99 5.07 -5.89
C LEU A 124 -12.21 5.56 -7.33
N ASP A 125 -12.49 6.85 -7.50
CA ASP A 125 -12.84 7.43 -8.80
C ASP A 125 -11.59 7.81 -9.60
N PRO A 126 -11.25 7.07 -10.68
CA PRO A 126 -10.10 7.39 -11.51
C PRO A 126 -10.26 8.68 -12.31
N TYR A 127 -11.48 9.14 -12.55
CA TYR A 127 -11.76 10.40 -13.22
C TYR A 127 -11.61 11.62 -12.29
N ASN A 128 -11.52 11.36 -10.99
CA ASN A 128 -11.30 12.36 -9.94
C ASN A 128 -10.04 12.04 -9.11
N GLY A 129 -8.93 11.67 -9.77
CA GLY A 129 -7.65 11.45 -9.11
C GLY A 129 -7.64 10.31 -8.08
N TRP A 130 -8.50 9.29 -8.24
CA TRP A 130 -8.63 8.17 -7.33
C TRP A 130 -9.13 8.56 -5.92
N MET A 131 -9.92 9.62 -5.83
CA MET A 131 -10.55 9.98 -4.55
C MET A 131 -11.65 8.98 -4.20
N PRO A 132 -11.81 8.65 -2.89
CA PRO A 132 -12.92 7.81 -2.41
C PRO A 132 -14.28 8.41 -2.78
N ASP A 133 -15.19 7.58 -3.29
CA ASP A 133 -16.61 7.96 -3.40
C ASP A 133 -17.27 7.91 -2.02
N VAL A 134 -17.32 9.06 -1.38
CA VAL A 134 -17.90 9.23 -0.04
C VAL A 134 -19.40 8.90 0.00
N ALA A 135 -20.11 9.11 -1.12
CA ALA A 135 -21.53 8.77 -1.22
C ALA A 135 -21.73 7.25 -1.31
N ASP A 136 -20.85 6.54 -2.03
CA ASP A 136 -20.86 5.09 -2.09
C ASP A 136 -20.53 4.47 -0.72
N ILE A 137 -19.52 5.00 0.00
CA ILE A 137 -19.21 4.57 1.38
C ILE A 137 -20.47 4.66 2.26
N ARG A 138 -21.13 5.84 2.29
CA ARG A 138 -22.33 6.06 3.08
C ARG A 138 -23.43 5.08 2.72
N LYS A 139 -23.70 4.90 1.43
CA LYS A 139 -24.74 4.01 0.93
C LYS A 139 -24.48 2.55 1.35
N LYS A 140 -23.23 2.08 1.22
CA LYS A 140 -22.89 0.69 1.55
C LYS A 140 -23.04 0.41 3.04
N ILE A 141 -22.64 1.33 3.91
CA ILE A 141 -22.83 1.19 5.36
C ILE A 141 -24.32 1.24 5.72
N GLN A 142 -25.06 2.18 5.16
CA GLN A 142 -26.48 2.36 5.44
C GLN A 142 -27.32 1.08 5.14
N TYR A 143 -26.92 0.29 4.16
CA TYR A 143 -27.66 -0.90 3.71
C TYR A 143 -26.98 -2.22 4.06
N ASN A 144 -25.94 -2.21 4.90
CA ASN A 144 -25.23 -3.41 5.31
C ASN A 144 -24.75 -3.32 6.76
N ASP A 145 -25.59 -3.79 7.67
CA ASP A 145 -25.35 -3.80 9.11
C ASP A 145 -24.15 -4.67 9.55
N SER A 146 -23.60 -5.50 8.64
CA SER A 146 -22.40 -6.27 8.95
C SER A 146 -21.12 -5.44 8.88
N ILE A 147 -21.12 -4.26 8.26
CA ILE A 147 -19.96 -3.40 8.17
C ILE A 147 -19.66 -2.80 9.55
N ALA A 148 -18.57 -3.25 10.15
CA ALA A 148 -18.10 -2.80 11.46
C ALA A 148 -16.99 -1.74 11.37
N GLY A 149 -16.34 -1.63 10.20
CA GLY A 149 -15.26 -0.67 10.03
C GLY A 149 -14.99 -0.30 8.58
N ILE A 150 -14.27 0.80 8.38
CA ILE A 150 -13.85 1.30 7.07
C ILE A 150 -12.32 1.31 7.02
N LEU A 151 -11.75 0.73 5.98
CA LEU A 151 -10.32 0.76 5.69
C LEU A 151 -9.99 1.89 4.72
N LEU A 152 -8.99 2.68 5.06
CA LEU A 152 -8.38 3.71 4.22
C LEU A 152 -6.91 3.37 3.97
N LEU A 153 -6.43 3.57 2.75
CA LEU A 153 -5.00 3.53 2.42
C LEU A 153 -4.60 4.92 1.91
N THR A 154 -3.74 5.62 2.63
CA THR A 154 -3.29 6.94 2.19
C THR A 154 -1.88 7.25 2.72
N PRO A 155 -0.90 7.42 1.80
CA PRO A 155 -0.95 7.24 0.33
C PRO A 155 -1.32 5.83 -0.10
N ASP A 156 -2.10 5.72 -1.16
CA ASP A 156 -2.72 4.47 -1.60
C ASP A 156 -1.79 3.56 -2.42
N ASN A 157 -1.98 2.29 -2.30
CA ASN A 157 -1.47 1.24 -3.18
C ASN A 157 -2.68 0.47 -3.76
N PRO A 158 -2.96 0.58 -5.08
CA PRO A 158 -2.00 0.78 -6.17
C PRO A 158 -1.92 2.19 -6.75
N THR A 159 -2.76 3.13 -6.38
CA THR A 159 -2.98 4.37 -7.14
C THR A 159 -1.97 5.49 -6.86
N GLY A 160 -1.35 5.49 -5.70
CA GLY A 160 -0.50 6.58 -5.23
C GLY A 160 -1.28 7.85 -4.82
N ALA A 161 -2.60 7.77 -4.73
CA ALA A 161 -3.45 8.88 -4.28
C ALA A 161 -3.19 9.22 -2.82
N VAL A 162 -3.24 10.51 -2.50
CA VAL A 162 -3.18 11.04 -1.13
C VAL A 162 -4.51 11.71 -0.84
N TYR A 163 -5.24 11.21 0.15
CA TYR A 163 -6.56 11.76 0.46
C TYR A 163 -6.42 13.08 1.24
N PRO A 164 -7.02 14.18 0.75
CA PRO A 164 -6.98 15.45 1.46
C PRO A 164 -7.79 15.39 2.76
N ARG A 165 -7.44 16.25 3.72
CA ARG A 165 -8.06 16.33 5.05
C ARG A 165 -9.59 16.34 4.98
N GLU A 166 -10.17 17.13 4.08
CA GLU A 166 -11.63 17.24 3.93
C GLU A 166 -12.33 15.93 3.56
N ILE A 167 -11.66 15.04 2.82
CA ILE A 167 -12.20 13.73 2.43
C ILE A 167 -12.15 12.78 3.62
N VAL A 168 -11.00 12.67 4.30
CA VAL A 168 -10.85 11.75 5.44
C VAL A 168 -11.73 12.19 6.63
N GLU A 169 -11.93 13.50 6.84
CA GLU A 169 -12.85 14.01 7.86
C GLU A 169 -14.33 13.73 7.52
N LYS A 170 -14.73 13.77 6.23
CA LYS A 170 -16.08 13.34 5.82
C LYS A 170 -16.29 11.85 6.07
N ILE A 171 -15.27 11.02 5.81
CA ILE A 171 -15.33 9.58 6.09
C ILE A 171 -15.40 9.34 7.61
N ALA A 172 -14.63 10.06 8.41
CA ALA A 172 -14.71 10.00 9.88
C ALA A 172 -16.11 10.41 10.40
N ALA A 173 -16.72 11.42 9.80
CA ALA A 173 -18.09 11.81 10.16
C ALA A 173 -19.12 10.71 9.84
N ILE A 174 -18.97 10.00 8.72
CA ILE A 174 -19.80 8.83 8.40
C ILE A 174 -19.56 7.71 9.41
N ALA A 175 -18.30 7.40 9.71
CA ALA A 175 -17.96 6.38 10.70
C ALA A 175 -18.57 6.68 12.07
N HIS A 176 -18.56 7.95 12.48
CA HIS A 176 -19.22 8.40 13.72
C HIS A 176 -20.74 8.26 13.66
N GLU A 177 -21.37 8.63 12.54
CA GLU A 177 -22.82 8.57 12.34
C GLU A 177 -23.37 7.14 12.42
N TYR A 178 -22.59 6.16 11.96
CA TYR A 178 -22.99 4.74 11.88
C TYR A 178 -22.32 3.85 12.94
N ASP A 179 -21.63 4.42 13.92
CA ASP A 179 -20.93 3.69 15.00
C ASP A 179 -19.98 2.60 14.49
N VAL A 180 -19.26 2.89 13.39
CA VAL A 180 -18.21 1.98 12.85
C VAL A 180 -16.82 2.55 13.13
N PHE A 181 -15.81 1.67 13.30
CA PHE A 181 -14.45 2.12 13.54
C PHE A 181 -13.67 2.34 12.23
N LEU A 182 -12.51 2.97 12.32
CA LEU A 182 -11.66 3.23 11.17
C LEU A 182 -10.35 2.46 11.24
N ILE A 183 -9.85 1.99 10.09
CA ILE A 183 -8.49 1.49 9.90
C ILE A 183 -7.81 2.38 8.86
N ALA A 184 -6.62 2.90 9.17
CA ALA A 184 -5.79 3.58 8.19
C ALA A 184 -4.46 2.84 8.02
N ASP A 185 -4.22 2.28 6.82
CA ASP A 185 -2.89 1.78 6.47
C ASP A 185 -2.02 2.97 6.04
N GLU A 186 -1.15 3.38 6.95
CA GLU A 186 -0.26 4.53 6.83
C GLU A 186 1.19 4.13 6.50
N ILE A 187 1.41 2.95 5.93
CA ILE A 187 2.78 2.45 5.63
C ILE A 187 3.57 3.39 4.70
N TYR A 188 2.88 4.25 3.94
CA TYR A 188 3.45 5.25 3.04
C TYR A 188 3.30 6.69 3.56
N ALA A 189 2.80 6.94 4.77
CA ALA A 189 2.43 8.27 5.27
C ALA A 189 3.55 9.32 5.16
N ASN A 190 4.81 8.91 5.21
CA ASN A 190 5.96 9.80 5.08
C ASN A 190 6.54 9.86 3.65
N ILE A 191 5.93 9.16 2.68
CA ILE A 191 6.30 9.23 1.25
C ILE A 191 5.20 9.98 0.52
N VAL A 192 5.11 11.28 0.78
CA VAL A 192 4.15 12.21 0.18
C VAL A 192 4.93 13.24 -0.62
N TYR A 193 4.49 13.54 -1.85
CA TYR A 193 5.21 14.42 -2.75
C TYR A 193 4.97 15.90 -2.42
N THR A 194 5.67 16.77 -3.10
CA THR A 194 5.66 18.20 -2.82
C THR A 194 4.26 18.79 -3.05
N GLY A 195 3.71 19.44 -2.04
CA GLY A 195 2.40 20.12 -2.09
C GLY A 195 1.25 19.39 -1.40
N ALA A 196 1.30 18.06 -1.29
CA ALA A 196 0.39 17.32 -0.42
C ALA A 196 0.98 17.26 0.99
N GLY A 197 0.25 17.66 2.00
CA GLY A 197 0.69 17.59 3.39
C GLY A 197 0.72 16.15 3.91
N ARG A 198 1.71 15.82 4.74
CA ARG A 198 1.67 14.58 5.52
C ARG A 198 0.54 14.68 6.52
N LEU A 199 -0.38 13.74 6.48
CA LEU A 199 -1.56 13.72 7.34
C LEU A 199 -1.69 12.35 7.99
N HIS A 200 -1.74 12.33 9.32
CA HIS A 200 -1.85 11.09 10.09
C HIS A 200 -3.26 10.94 10.69
N MET A 201 -3.71 9.71 10.84
CA MET A 201 -5.06 9.41 11.33
C MET A 201 -5.37 10.08 12.67
N SER A 202 -4.39 10.17 13.57
CA SER A 202 -4.55 10.83 14.87
C SER A 202 -4.97 12.31 14.76
N GLU A 203 -4.71 12.98 13.62
CA GLU A 203 -4.96 14.39 13.41
C GLU A 203 -6.37 14.69 12.85
N TRP A 204 -7.05 13.68 12.27
CA TRP A 204 -8.32 13.87 11.58
C TRP A 204 -9.46 12.96 12.04
N ILE A 205 -9.17 11.90 12.79
CA ILE A 205 -10.17 10.90 13.19
C ILE A 205 -11.22 11.44 14.17
N GLY A 206 -10.94 12.55 14.87
CA GLY A 206 -11.84 13.09 15.88
C GLY A 206 -12.09 12.12 17.03
N GLY A 207 -13.37 11.88 17.36
CA GLY A 207 -13.77 10.97 18.45
C GLY A 207 -14.06 9.54 18.02
N VAL A 208 -13.83 9.17 16.76
CA VAL A 208 -14.10 7.83 16.24
C VAL A 208 -13.03 6.83 16.73
N PRO A 209 -13.38 5.61 17.16
CA PRO A 209 -12.40 4.55 17.43
C PRO A 209 -11.63 4.17 16.17
N GLY A 210 -10.33 3.87 16.29
CA GLY A 210 -9.59 3.51 15.10
C GLY A 210 -8.22 2.90 15.33
N ILE A 211 -7.66 2.38 14.24
CA ILE A 211 -6.36 1.70 14.17
C ILE A 211 -5.56 2.34 13.04
N ALA A 212 -4.46 3.03 13.36
CA ALA A 212 -3.46 3.38 12.36
C ALA A 212 -2.40 2.30 12.28
N MET A 213 -2.08 1.86 11.06
CA MET A 213 -1.12 0.79 10.77
C MET A 213 0.16 1.40 10.23
N ARG A 214 1.28 1.16 10.89
CA ARG A 214 2.58 1.77 10.56
C ARG A 214 3.72 0.75 10.55
N GLY A 215 4.82 1.11 9.88
CA GLY A 215 5.98 0.23 9.85
C GLY A 215 7.17 0.82 9.11
N ILE A 216 8.34 0.21 9.28
CA ILE A 216 9.60 0.70 8.75
C ILE A 216 9.93 0.21 7.33
N SER A 217 9.12 -0.68 6.77
CA SER A 217 9.40 -1.36 5.48
C SER A 217 9.63 -0.41 4.31
N LYS A 218 8.91 0.71 4.28
CA LYS A 218 8.92 1.65 3.16
C LYS A 218 9.68 2.93 3.48
N GLU A 219 9.61 3.37 4.72
CA GLU A 219 10.19 4.61 5.21
C GLU A 219 11.70 4.50 5.46
N PHE A 220 12.18 3.43 6.12
CA PHE A 220 13.61 3.14 6.34
C PHE A 220 14.25 2.36 5.20
N PRO A 221 13.60 2.16 4.08
CA PRO A 221 13.53 1.07 3.11
C PRO A 221 14.10 -0.27 3.62
N TRP A 222 13.49 -0.79 4.69
CA TRP A 222 13.93 -2.04 5.30
C TRP A 222 12.78 -3.07 5.43
N PRO A 223 12.21 -3.56 4.31
CA PRO A 223 11.09 -4.51 4.34
C PRO A 223 11.46 -5.87 4.96
N GLY A 224 12.73 -6.26 4.89
CA GLY A 224 13.25 -7.49 5.50
C GLY A 224 13.31 -7.47 7.03
N ALA A 225 13.20 -6.30 7.67
CA ALA A 225 13.18 -6.16 9.13
C ALA A 225 11.94 -6.83 9.76
N ARG A 226 10.86 -6.99 9.00
CA ARG A 226 9.59 -7.51 9.49
C ARG A 226 9.12 -6.80 10.77
N CYS A 227 9.04 -5.47 10.73
CA CYS A 227 8.66 -4.64 11.86
C CYS A 227 7.56 -3.64 11.46
N GLY A 228 6.44 -3.73 12.13
CA GLY A 228 5.29 -2.83 12.01
C GLY A 228 4.54 -2.77 13.31
N TRP A 229 3.68 -1.77 13.44
CA TRP A 229 2.89 -1.57 14.67
C TRP A 229 1.52 -0.99 14.36
N LEU A 230 0.62 -1.15 15.31
CA LEU A 230 -0.68 -0.47 15.35
C LEU A 230 -0.60 0.67 16.37
N GLU A 231 -1.23 1.79 16.04
CA GLU A 231 -1.55 2.90 16.94
C GLU A 231 -3.06 2.84 17.18
N ILE A 232 -3.47 2.52 18.41
CA ILE A 232 -4.89 2.40 18.77
C ILE A 232 -5.39 3.77 19.21
N LEU A 233 -6.42 4.27 18.54
CA LEU A 233 -6.98 5.60 18.76
C LEU A 233 -8.37 5.50 19.37
N ASN A 234 -8.65 6.30 20.40
CA ASN A 234 -9.97 6.40 21.02
C ASN A 234 -10.54 5.06 21.55
N LYS A 235 -9.70 4.17 22.05
CA LYS A 235 -10.11 2.83 22.52
C LYS A 235 -11.32 2.88 23.47
N ASP A 236 -11.32 3.84 24.39
CA ASP A 236 -12.32 3.94 25.46
C ASP A 236 -13.64 4.59 25.00
N LYS A 237 -13.76 4.98 23.74
CA LYS A 237 -14.99 5.62 23.20
C LYS A 237 -16.07 4.59 22.84
N ASP A 238 -15.68 3.35 22.59
CA ASP A 238 -16.60 2.25 22.31
C ASP A 238 -16.17 0.97 23.01
N SER A 239 -17.09 0.34 23.76
CA SER A 239 -16.79 -0.85 24.54
C SER A 239 -16.55 -2.09 23.69
N ASN A 240 -17.19 -2.24 22.54
CA ASN A 240 -16.99 -3.36 21.63
C ASN A 240 -15.62 -3.26 20.96
N PHE A 241 -15.24 -2.04 20.54
CA PHE A 241 -13.91 -1.79 20.03
C PHE A 241 -12.82 -2.03 21.09
N ALA A 242 -13.05 -1.63 22.34
CA ALA A 242 -12.13 -1.92 23.44
C ALA A 242 -11.93 -3.44 23.63
N HIS A 243 -13.01 -4.22 23.66
CA HIS A 243 -12.96 -5.68 23.74
C HIS A 243 -12.25 -6.32 22.52
N TYR A 244 -12.47 -5.77 21.33
CA TYR A 244 -11.76 -6.21 20.13
C TYR A 244 -10.26 -5.98 20.24
N VAL A 245 -9.82 -4.80 20.68
CA VAL A 245 -8.40 -4.49 20.92
C VAL A 245 -7.80 -5.40 21.99
N ASP A 246 -8.54 -5.68 23.05
CA ASP A 246 -8.10 -6.62 24.11
C ASP A 246 -7.91 -8.04 23.56
N SER A 247 -8.72 -8.46 22.58
CA SER A 247 -8.55 -9.73 21.88
C SER A 247 -7.27 -9.75 21.04
N LEU A 248 -6.92 -8.65 20.37
CA LEU A 248 -5.65 -8.50 19.64
C LEU A 248 -4.44 -8.58 20.59
N LEU A 249 -4.53 -7.93 21.75
CA LEU A 249 -3.48 -8.00 22.78
C LEU A 249 -3.34 -9.42 23.35
N ALA A 250 -4.44 -10.13 23.57
CA ALA A 250 -4.42 -11.52 24.01
C ALA A 250 -3.74 -12.42 22.96
N ALA A 251 -4.03 -12.21 21.67
CA ALA A 251 -3.38 -12.92 20.58
C ALA A 251 -1.87 -12.67 20.55
N LYS A 252 -1.43 -11.44 20.79
CA LYS A 252 0.01 -11.09 20.84
C LYS A 252 0.74 -11.83 21.95
N ARG A 253 0.11 -12.05 23.10
CA ARG A 253 0.73 -12.81 24.21
C ARG A 253 1.03 -14.27 23.85
N LEU A 254 0.29 -14.85 22.88
CA LEU A 254 0.54 -16.20 22.39
C LEU A 254 1.80 -16.28 21.51
N GLU A 255 2.25 -15.17 20.94
CA GLU A 255 3.44 -15.11 20.09
C GLU A 255 4.74 -14.92 20.87
N VAL A 256 4.67 -14.66 22.16
CA VAL A 256 5.78 -14.35 23.06
C VAL A 256 6.37 -12.97 22.78
N SER A 257 6.92 -12.71 21.57
CA SER A 257 7.61 -11.48 21.20
C SER A 257 7.56 -11.25 19.69
N SER A 258 7.62 -9.99 19.27
CA SER A 258 7.97 -9.60 17.91
C SER A 258 9.49 -9.40 17.78
N THR A 259 9.98 -9.08 16.57
CA THR A 259 11.41 -8.85 16.30
C THR A 259 11.95 -7.67 17.15
N THR A 260 12.93 -7.92 18.02
CA THR A 260 13.45 -6.91 18.99
C THR A 260 14.39 -5.90 18.35
N LEU A 261 15.43 -6.36 17.65
CA LEU A 261 16.45 -5.50 17.01
C LEU A 261 15.85 -4.40 16.12
N PRO A 262 14.92 -4.69 15.18
CA PRO A 262 14.32 -3.65 14.36
C PRO A 262 13.52 -2.62 15.16
N GLN A 263 12.82 -3.02 16.23
CA GLN A 263 12.12 -2.09 17.10
C GLN A 263 13.09 -1.11 17.76
N MET A 264 14.20 -1.61 18.34
CA MET A 264 15.22 -0.78 18.98
C MET A 264 15.87 0.24 18.04
N SER A 265 15.84 0.00 16.73
CA SER A 265 16.36 0.94 15.74
C SER A 265 15.46 2.17 15.54
N ILE A 266 14.16 2.06 15.81
CA ILE A 266 13.15 3.10 15.53
C ILE A 266 13.49 4.43 16.24
N PRO A 267 13.66 4.49 17.57
CA PRO A 267 13.96 5.75 18.25
C PRO A 267 15.28 6.37 17.80
N ARG A 268 16.28 5.53 17.48
CA ARG A 268 17.59 6.00 17.03
C ARG A 268 17.57 6.58 15.62
N ILE A 269 16.77 5.98 14.71
CA ILE A 269 16.64 6.45 13.34
C ILE A 269 15.72 7.67 13.29
N MET A 270 14.52 7.60 13.87
CA MET A 270 13.55 8.71 13.83
C MET A 270 14.02 9.92 14.66
N GLY A 271 14.78 9.70 15.73
CA GLY A 271 15.40 10.76 16.54
C GLY A 271 16.70 11.35 15.96
N ASP A 272 17.24 10.76 14.89
CA ASP A 272 18.46 11.28 14.26
C ASP A 272 18.17 12.56 13.45
N PRO A 273 19.01 13.61 13.58
CA PRO A 273 18.82 14.87 12.84
C PRO A 273 18.75 14.71 11.31
N ARG A 274 19.31 13.64 10.75
CA ARG A 274 19.29 13.33 9.31
C ARG A 274 17.97 12.72 8.83
N TYR A 275 17.10 12.28 9.75
CA TYR A 275 15.88 11.58 9.38
C TYR A 275 14.88 12.45 8.60
N PRO A 276 14.57 13.69 8.99
CA PRO A 276 13.70 14.56 8.19
C PRO A 276 14.24 14.80 6.77
N GLU A 277 15.54 15.02 6.63
CA GLU A 277 16.19 15.20 5.32
C GLU A 277 16.09 13.94 4.45
N HIS A 278 16.25 12.76 5.06
CA HIS A 278 16.08 11.48 4.38
C HIS A 278 14.67 11.32 3.82
N LEU A 279 13.63 11.64 4.61
CA LEU A 279 12.24 11.58 4.16
C LEU A 279 11.97 12.55 3.01
N ASP A 280 12.48 13.78 3.11
CA ASP A 280 12.29 14.80 2.09
C ASP A 280 13.03 14.45 0.79
N ALA A 281 14.24 13.90 0.89
CA ALA A 281 15.01 13.45 -0.27
C ALA A 281 14.26 12.33 -1.03
N ARG A 282 13.68 11.37 -0.31
CA ARG A 282 12.90 10.28 -0.91
C ARG A 282 11.61 10.80 -1.55
N SER A 283 10.87 11.66 -0.87
CA SER A 283 9.66 12.28 -1.41
C SER A 283 9.95 13.06 -2.71
N LYS A 284 11.03 13.86 -2.74
CA LYS A 284 11.49 14.57 -3.95
C LYS A 284 11.88 13.61 -5.07
N GLN A 285 12.57 12.52 -4.73
CA GLN A 285 13.00 11.51 -5.72
C GLN A 285 11.79 10.86 -6.40
N PHE A 286 10.78 10.42 -5.63
CA PHE A 286 9.58 9.80 -6.19
C PHE A 286 8.70 10.82 -6.92
N SER A 287 8.59 12.06 -6.43
CA SER A 287 7.91 13.14 -7.15
C SER A 287 8.52 13.36 -8.55
N ARG A 288 9.86 13.47 -8.65
CA ARG A 288 10.56 13.59 -9.94
C ARG A 288 10.27 12.42 -10.87
N ARG A 289 10.33 11.18 -10.37
CA ARG A 289 10.05 9.98 -11.17
C ARG A 289 8.58 9.90 -11.62
N ALA A 290 7.66 10.38 -10.79
CA ALA A 290 6.25 10.52 -11.16
C ALA A 290 6.06 11.58 -12.25
N ASP A 291 6.77 12.72 -12.17
CA ASP A 291 6.77 13.73 -13.23
C ASP A 291 7.32 13.20 -14.56
N GLU A 292 8.44 12.46 -14.52
CA GLU A 292 9.03 11.83 -15.70
C GLU A 292 8.02 10.88 -16.38
N MET A 293 7.38 10.01 -15.59
CA MET A 293 6.39 9.05 -16.11
C MET A 293 5.14 9.74 -16.64
N SER A 294 4.62 10.75 -15.93
CA SER A 294 3.47 11.54 -16.38
C SER A 294 3.76 12.29 -17.68
N GLY A 295 5.00 12.78 -17.86
CA GLY A 295 5.44 13.40 -19.12
C GLY A 295 5.41 12.42 -20.30
N VAL A 296 5.76 11.16 -20.09
CA VAL A 296 5.71 10.11 -21.13
C VAL A 296 4.27 9.81 -21.54
N PHE A 297 3.33 9.79 -20.59
CA PHE A 297 1.92 9.49 -20.87
C PHE A 297 1.09 10.72 -21.22
N ALA A 298 1.66 11.92 -21.17
CA ALA A 298 0.97 13.13 -21.58
C ALA A 298 0.49 13.04 -23.04
N GLY A 299 -0.79 13.31 -23.28
CA GLY A 299 -1.40 13.21 -24.60
C GLY A 299 -1.54 11.78 -25.14
N CYS A 300 -1.38 10.75 -24.31
CA CYS A 300 -1.78 9.40 -24.68
C CYS A 300 -3.29 9.32 -24.69
N GLU A 301 -3.88 9.10 -25.85
CA GLU A 301 -5.31 8.86 -25.99
C GLU A 301 -5.65 7.46 -25.46
N HIS A 302 -6.90 7.26 -25.08
CA HIS A 302 -7.44 5.96 -24.64
C HIS A 302 -6.99 5.43 -23.29
N ILE A 303 -6.30 6.25 -22.48
CA ILE A 303 -5.92 5.90 -21.11
C ILE A 303 -6.21 7.04 -20.14
N ILE A 304 -6.35 6.68 -18.87
CA ILE A 304 -6.28 7.60 -17.74
C ILE A 304 -5.04 7.25 -16.93
N ALA A 305 -4.16 8.22 -16.75
CA ALA A 305 -2.90 8.09 -16.06
C ALA A 305 -2.74 9.25 -15.06
N ASN A 306 -3.39 9.14 -13.91
CA ASN A 306 -3.30 10.15 -12.86
C ASN A 306 -1.89 10.16 -12.25
N LYS A 307 -1.27 11.34 -12.18
CA LYS A 307 -0.01 11.50 -11.49
C LYS A 307 -0.22 11.18 -10.00
N PRO A 308 0.54 10.23 -9.41
CA PRO A 308 0.47 9.97 -7.99
C PRO A 308 0.98 11.15 -7.16
N GLU A 309 0.49 11.27 -5.94
CA GLU A 309 0.90 12.29 -4.97
C GLU A 309 1.68 11.71 -3.80
N GLY A 310 1.76 10.38 -3.71
CA GLY A 310 2.51 9.66 -2.67
C GLY A 310 2.83 8.21 -3.03
N ALA A 311 3.38 7.48 -2.07
CA ALA A 311 3.90 6.13 -2.24
C ALA A 311 4.98 6.04 -3.34
N PHE A 312 5.00 4.98 -4.13
CA PHE A 312 5.90 4.82 -5.29
C PHE A 312 5.25 3.94 -6.37
N TYR A 313 3.96 4.11 -6.55
CA TYR A 313 3.18 3.41 -7.56
C TYR A 313 2.62 4.38 -8.59
N TYR A 314 2.44 3.88 -9.79
CA TYR A 314 1.82 4.59 -10.90
C TYR A 314 0.80 3.67 -11.55
N THR A 315 -0.46 4.08 -11.55
CA THR A 315 -1.56 3.30 -12.11
C THR A 315 -2.08 3.94 -13.39
N ILE A 316 -2.26 3.10 -14.40
CA ILE A 316 -2.80 3.44 -15.71
C ILE A 316 -4.02 2.57 -15.94
N ILE A 317 -5.13 3.17 -16.35
CA ILE A 317 -6.31 2.45 -16.82
C ILE A 317 -6.58 2.75 -18.30
N PHE A 318 -7.11 1.77 -19.00
CA PHE A 318 -7.62 1.93 -20.35
C PHE A 318 -9.07 2.40 -20.29
N GLU A 319 -9.50 3.17 -21.30
CA GLU A 319 -10.90 3.53 -21.45
C GLU A 319 -11.80 2.29 -21.55
N ASP A 320 -13.00 2.38 -21.02
CA ASP A 320 -13.93 1.25 -20.98
C ASP A 320 -14.25 0.72 -22.39
N GLY A 321 -14.22 -0.60 -22.51
CA GLY A 321 -14.51 -1.29 -23.76
C GLY A 321 -13.35 -1.27 -24.78
N LEU A 322 -12.22 -0.69 -24.45
CA LEU A 322 -11.06 -0.63 -25.35
C LEU A 322 -10.32 -1.97 -25.43
N LEU A 323 -10.19 -2.67 -24.31
CA LEU A 323 -9.50 -3.96 -24.26
C LEU A 323 -10.45 -5.10 -24.62
N ASP A 324 -10.07 -5.89 -25.62
CA ASP A 324 -10.80 -7.08 -26.04
C ASP A 324 -9.84 -8.21 -26.49
N ASP A 325 -10.39 -9.35 -26.84
CA ASP A 325 -9.63 -10.55 -27.23
C ASP A 325 -9.00 -10.45 -28.64
N SER A 326 -9.35 -9.44 -29.41
CA SER A 326 -8.79 -9.23 -30.76
C SER A 326 -7.42 -8.56 -30.75
N ARG A 327 -7.03 -7.93 -29.64
CA ARG A 327 -5.82 -7.13 -29.53
C ARG A 327 -4.61 -7.96 -29.12
N SER A 328 -3.43 -7.55 -29.60
CA SER A 328 -2.16 -8.24 -29.32
C SER A 328 -0.98 -7.29 -29.48
N LEU A 329 0.21 -7.69 -29.01
CA LEU A 329 1.50 -7.08 -29.34
C LEU A 329 2.31 -8.01 -30.22
N SER A 330 3.16 -7.43 -31.06
CA SER A 330 4.13 -8.20 -31.86
C SER A 330 5.17 -8.84 -30.95
N ILE A 331 5.34 -10.16 -31.06
CA ILE A 331 6.37 -10.92 -30.35
C ILE A 331 7.25 -11.61 -31.40
N GLU A 332 8.53 -11.22 -31.47
CA GLU A 332 9.44 -11.73 -32.49
C GLU A 332 9.73 -13.24 -32.32
N ASN A 333 9.98 -13.68 -31.10
CA ASN A 333 10.28 -15.08 -30.80
C ASN A 333 9.00 -15.94 -30.88
N PRO A 334 8.91 -16.90 -31.85
CA PRO A 334 7.69 -17.68 -32.03
C PRO A 334 7.33 -18.57 -30.84
N LYS A 335 8.32 -19.04 -30.08
CA LYS A 335 8.04 -19.86 -28.88
C LYS A 335 7.48 -19.03 -27.73
N ILE A 336 7.95 -17.78 -27.59
CA ILE A 336 7.41 -16.84 -26.61
C ILE A 336 6.00 -16.46 -27.00
N ARG A 337 5.76 -16.18 -28.29
CA ARG A 337 4.42 -15.84 -28.81
C ARG A 337 3.43 -16.95 -28.53
N GLU A 338 3.76 -18.20 -28.85
CA GLU A 338 2.90 -19.37 -28.59
C GLU A 338 2.62 -19.54 -27.08
N ALA A 339 3.63 -19.32 -26.22
CA ALA A 339 3.46 -19.36 -24.78
C ALA A 339 2.51 -18.27 -24.28
N VAL A 340 2.64 -17.03 -24.77
CA VAL A 340 1.77 -15.90 -24.41
C VAL A 340 0.34 -16.13 -24.89
N GLU A 341 0.14 -16.58 -26.15
CA GLU A 341 -1.19 -16.89 -26.69
C GLU A 341 -1.92 -17.92 -25.81
N ARG A 342 -1.22 -18.97 -25.37
CA ARG A 342 -1.78 -19.97 -24.44
C ARG A 342 -2.07 -19.39 -23.06
N MET A 343 -1.21 -18.49 -22.53
CA MET A 343 -1.40 -17.86 -21.21
C MET A 343 -2.55 -16.86 -21.20
N THR A 344 -2.95 -16.35 -22.36
CA THR A 344 -4.02 -15.33 -22.50
C THR A 344 -5.40 -15.93 -22.75
N GLU A 345 -5.54 -17.25 -22.82
CA GLU A 345 -6.84 -17.91 -22.98
C GLU A 345 -7.71 -17.73 -21.72
N GLY A 346 -8.87 -17.08 -21.86
CA GLY A 346 -9.87 -16.96 -20.82
C GLY A 346 -9.47 -16.11 -19.60
N VAL A 347 -8.49 -15.21 -19.75
CA VAL A 347 -8.07 -14.29 -18.69
C VAL A 347 -8.75 -12.93 -18.84
N GLU A 348 -8.73 -12.15 -17.76
CA GLU A 348 -9.21 -10.76 -17.77
C GLU A 348 -8.47 -9.90 -18.82
N PRO A 349 -9.14 -8.93 -19.44
CA PRO A 349 -8.57 -8.13 -20.54
C PRO A 349 -7.25 -7.42 -20.18
N ASP A 350 -7.14 -6.86 -18.99
CA ASP A 350 -5.90 -6.20 -18.52
C ASP A 350 -4.77 -7.21 -18.24
N LYS A 351 -5.10 -8.40 -17.75
CA LYS A 351 -4.14 -9.49 -17.56
C LYS A 351 -3.62 -10.00 -18.90
N ARG A 352 -4.48 -10.03 -19.93
CA ARG A 352 -4.10 -10.33 -21.30
C ARG A 352 -3.07 -9.32 -21.81
N PHE A 353 -3.31 -8.02 -21.66
CA PHE A 353 -2.34 -6.98 -22.01
C PHE A 353 -1.00 -7.19 -21.29
N VAL A 354 -1.01 -7.45 -20.00
CA VAL A 354 0.22 -7.69 -19.19
C VAL A 354 1.02 -8.89 -19.71
N TYR A 355 0.37 -9.95 -20.14
CA TYR A 355 1.08 -11.11 -20.71
C TYR A 355 1.70 -10.80 -22.07
N TYR A 356 1.00 -10.08 -22.94
CA TYR A 356 1.55 -9.60 -24.21
C TYR A 356 2.73 -8.64 -24.00
N LEU A 357 2.59 -7.68 -23.07
CA LEU A 357 3.66 -6.76 -22.68
C LEU A 357 4.92 -7.53 -22.21
N MET A 358 4.75 -8.52 -21.34
CA MET A 358 5.85 -9.37 -20.88
C MET A 358 6.50 -10.13 -22.02
N GLY A 359 5.74 -10.70 -22.93
CA GLY A 359 6.27 -11.44 -24.09
C GLY A 359 6.99 -10.55 -25.09
N ALA A 360 6.49 -9.34 -25.35
CA ALA A 360 7.05 -8.41 -26.32
C ALA A 360 8.28 -7.67 -25.78
N THR A 361 8.27 -7.27 -24.52
CA THR A 361 9.28 -6.34 -23.96
C THR A 361 10.08 -6.93 -22.78
N GLY A 362 9.60 -7.99 -22.17
CA GLY A 362 10.12 -8.50 -20.89
C GLY A 362 9.66 -7.70 -19.65
N ILE A 363 8.88 -6.64 -19.81
CA ILE A 363 8.41 -5.83 -18.67
C ILE A 363 7.19 -6.48 -18.03
N VAL A 364 7.24 -6.65 -16.69
CA VAL A 364 6.15 -7.23 -15.89
C VAL A 364 5.57 -6.17 -14.97
N VAL A 365 4.31 -5.86 -15.15
CA VAL A 365 3.50 -4.98 -14.30
C VAL A 365 2.37 -5.76 -13.61
N VAL A 366 1.59 -5.16 -12.72
CA VAL A 366 0.46 -5.84 -12.07
C VAL A 366 -0.84 -5.41 -12.72
N PRO A 367 -1.66 -6.33 -13.26
CA PRO A 367 -2.98 -5.99 -13.77
C PRO A 367 -3.91 -5.53 -12.64
N LEU A 368 -4.79 -4.58 -12.89
CA LEU A 368 -5.71 -4.04 -11.88
C LEU A 368 -6.80 -5.02 -11.48
N SER A 369 -7.15 -5.97 -12.31
CA SER A 369 -7.99 -7.11 -11.94
C SER A 369 -7.43 -7.87 -10.73
N GLY A 370 -6.10 -7.89 -10.54
CA GLY A 370 -5.43 -8.42 -9.35
C GLY A 370 -5.63 -7.59 -8.07
N PHE A 371 -6.15 -6.37 -8.19
CA PHE A 371 -6.55 -5.49 -7.09
C PHE A 371 -8.07 -5.39 -6.92
N GLN A 372 -8.84 -6.28 -7.57
CA GLN A 372 -10.31 -6.27 -7.56
C GLN A 372 -10.89 -4.94 -8.08
N CYS A 373 -10.23 -4.31 -9.03
CA CYS A 373 -10.67 -3.09 -9.68
C CYS A 373 -11.68 -3.41 -10.79
N ALA A 374 -12.73 -2.62 -10.90
CA ALA A 374 -13.70 -2.73 -12.00
C ALA A 374 -13.13 -2.18 -13.33
N HIS A 375 -12.15 -1.27 -13.25
CA HIS A 375 -11.47 -0.73 -14.42
C HIS A 375 -10.29 -1.61 -14.84
N HIS A 376 -10.12 -1.81 -16.11
CA HIS A 376 -8.99 -2.55 -16.67
C HIS A 376 -7.76 -1.66 -16.83
N GLY A 377 -6.63 -2.16 -16.37
CA GLY A 377 -5.38 -1.40 -16.41
C GLY A 377 -4.24 -2.12 -15.71
N PHE A 378 -3.23 -1.37 -15.33
CA PHE A 378 -2.09 -1.95 -14.63
C PHE A 378 -1.43 -0.94 -13.68
N ARG A 379 -0.71 -1.48 -12.71
CA ARG A 379 0.16 -0.73 -11.81
C ARG A 379 1.62 -1.04 -12.12
N ALA A 380 2.42 -0.01 -12.34
CA ALA A 380 3.89 -0.04 -12.36
C ALA A 380 4.47 0.56 -11.07
N THR A 381 5.79 0.39 -10.86
CA THR A 381 6.51 1.04 -9.75
C THR A 381 7.36 2.21 -10.23
N LEU A 382 7.69 3.12 -9.31
CA LEU A 382 8.64 4.22 -9.52
C LEU A 382 10.01 3.90 -8.87
N LEU A 383 10.30 2.61 -8.66
CA LEU A 383 11.44 2.16 -7.87
C LEU A 383 12.73 1.97 -8.66
N GLU A 384 12.69 1.83 -10.01
CA GLU A 384 13.89 1.65 -10.80
C GLU A 384 14.91 2.77 -10.56
N THR A 385 16.13 2.38 -10.15
CA THR A 385 17.18 3.32 -9.74
C THR A 385 18.07 3.79 -10.88
N ASP A 386 18.20 3.01 -11.94
CA ASP A 386 18.95 3.41 -13.14
C ASP A 386 18.09 4.31 -14.03
N ASP A 387 18.52 5.56 -14.24
CA ASP A 387 17.79 6.59 -14.99
C ASP A 387 17.57 6.17 -16.46
N LYS A 388 18.53 5.48 -17.10
CA LYS A 388 18.42 5.05 -18.50
C LYS A 388 17.43 3.89 -18.63
N LYS A 389 17.54 2.92 -17.70
CA LYS A 389 16.62 1.79 -17.66
C LYS A 389 15.21 2.26 -17.37
N ARG A 390 15.04 3.20 -16.43
CA ARG A 390 13.72 3.78 -16.11
C ARG A 390 13.10 4.49 -17.34
N ALA A 391 13.87 5.31 -18.06
CA ALA A 391 13.40 5.96 -19.27
C ALA A 391 13.02 4.95 -20.37
N TRP A 392 13.81 3.88 -20.52
CA TRP A 392 13.47 2.79 -21.44
C TRP A 392 12.18 2.08 -21.04
N ILE A 393 11.99 1.73 -19.74
CA ILE A 393 10.76 1.11 -19.26
C ILE A 393 9.54 1.98 -19.57
N GLN A 394 9.60 3.26 -19.22
CA GLN A 394 8.48 4.19 -19.40
C GLN A 394 8.13 4.35 -20.89
N LYS A 395 9.14 4.49 -21.75
CA LYS A 395 8.93 4.54 -23.20
C LYS A 395 8.34 3.25 -23.74
N SER A 396 8.87 2.09 -23.32
CA SER A 396 8.37 0.78 -23.78
C SER A 396 6.92 0.53 -23.35
N LEU A 397 6.54 0.96 -22.13
CA LEU A 397 5.14 0.91 -21.68
C LEU A 397 4.23 1.76 -22.58
N ARG A 398 4.67 2.99 -22.95
CA ARG A 398 3.91 3.87 -23.84
C ARG A 398 3.79 3.27 -25.24
N ASP A 399 4.90 2.84 -25.84
CA ASP A 399 4.91 2.25 -27.17
C ASP A 399 4.02 0.99 -27.23
N ALA A 400 4.06 0.15 -26.18
CA ALA A 400 3.22 -1.04 -26.07
C ALA A 400 1.72 -0.71 -25.97
N ILE A 401 1.35 0.33 -25.21
CA ILE A 401 -0.05 0.80 -25.15
C ILE A 401 -0.52 1.24 -26.53
N ASP A 402 0.25 2.11 -27.21
CA ASP A 402 -0.10 2.64 -28.51
C ASP A 402 -0.21 1.51 -29.56
N GLU A 403 0.71 0.53 -29.57
CA GLU A 403 0.66 -0.64 -30.45
C GLU A 403 -0.54 -1.54 -30.15
N TYR A 404 -0.78 -1.84 -28.86
CA TYR A 404 -1.87 -2.72 -28.47
C TYR A 404 -3.24 -2.15 -28.82
N VAL A 405 -3.42 -0.86 -28.58
CA VAL A 405 -4.67 -0.15 -28.93
C VAL A 405 -4.86 -0.06 -30.45
N ALA A 406 -3.79 0.13 -31.21
CA ALA A 406 -3.85 0.17 -32.67
C ALA A 406 -4.01 -1.23 -33.31
N SER A 407 -3.69 -2.30 -32.59
CA SER A 407 -3.81 -3.66 -33.12
C SER A 407 -5.28 -4.04 -33.29
N SER A 408 -5.62 -4.59 -34.43
CA SER A 408 -6.88 -5.31 -34.67
C SER A 408 -6.55 -6.56 -35.46
N ARG A 409 -7.08 -7.69 -35.04
CA ARG A 409 -6.98 -8.93 -35.83
C ARG A 409 -7.83 -8.86 -37.11
#